data_947c572775d7aaacee9cbad8207758e3
#
_entry.id   947c572775d7aaacee9cbad8207758e3
#
_cell.length_a   1.000
_cell.length_b   1.000
_cell.length_c   1.000
_cell.angle_alpha   90.00
_cell.angle_beta   90.00
_cell.angle_gamma   90.00
#
_symmetry.space_group_name_H-M   'P 1'
#
loop_
_entity.id
_entity.type
_entity.pdbx_description
1 polymer ?
#
loop_
_entity_poly.entity_id
_entity_poly.type
_entity_poly.pdbx_seq_one_letter_code
_entity_poly.pdbx_strand_id
1 'polypeptide(L)'
;GLPCGIAGVRHSVPAARYLQLVERIQDYITAGDCYQVNLTFALDFDFYGDPLALYRRLRERQQVSYGAFIALDDGHILSFSPELFVQRRGTTLVAKPMKGTMHRGGTPAADDALRDKLAQDEKNRAEHVMIVDLLRNDLGRLARIGGVQVDRLFEIEDYATLFQMTSTIRGEIDESVTLDRVVEALFPCGSVTGAPKLRAMEIIAETESRPRGLYCGAMGTLDPNGDFCFNVPIRTLVLDGAGRGSLGIGSAIVHDSRAVDEYAECNLKSSFLTGLDPGFCLIETMRCDAVGFLNLELHLARLTASASYFGFSCDCDAIRTGLDQLRGSPAGSTPWKARVLLSKDGEWTLERVALGKGSAGLPLMLAPRRTDSGNILLRHKTTARRLYDDEFARALTAGYCDALFGNERGEVTEASRGNVFVKLDGVWYTPPVSCGLLPGVMRSLVLRDPRYSARERTIRMEDLPRAQGMLLTNSVRGVLDVRLGAASRSCAVAMQQ
;
A
#
# COMPACT_ATOMS: atom_id res chain seq x y z
N GLY A 1 -8.56 -12.20 9.65
CA GLY A 1 -7.10 -12.25 9.45
C GLY A 1 -6.42 -11.02 10.03
N LEU A 2 -5.11 -11.02 10.09
CA LEU A 2 -4.34 -9.80 10.40
C LEU A 2 -4.48 -8.82 9.23
N PRO A 3 -4.48 -7.50 9.47
CA PRO A 3 -4.50 -6.52 8.38
C PRO A 3 -3.31 -6.71 7.45
N CYS A 4 -3.55 -6.58 6.14
CA CYS A 4 -2.51 -6.56 5.12
C CYS A 4 -2.78 -5.44 4.13
N GLY A 5 -1.74 -4.80 3.65
CA GLY A 5 -1.85 -3.65 2.76
C GLY A 5 -0.52 -2.97 2.52
N ILE A 6 -0.61 -1.73 2.03
CA ILE A 6 0.54 -0.90 1.73
C ILE A 6 0.49 0.42 2.50
N ALA A 7 1.65 1.05 2.65
CA ALA A 7 1.81 2.36 3.28
C ALA A 7 3.01 3.10 2.68
N GLY A 8 3.16 4.38 2.98
CA GLY A 8 4.33 5.16 2.60
C GLY A 8 4.57 5.18 1.09
N VAL A 9 3.52 5.31 0.29
CA VAL A 9 3.61 5.32 -1.18
C VAL A 9 4.44 6.52 -1.65
N ARG A 10 5.43 6.23 -2.48
CA ARG A 10 6.35 7.22 -3.06
C ARG A 10 6.44 7.02 -4.56
N HIS A 11 6.24 8.08 -5.33
CA HIS A 11 6.46 8.06 -6.79
C HIS A 11 7.95 8.19 -7.08
N SER A 12 8.52 7.30 -7.90
CA SER A 12 9.94 7.36 -8.30
C SER A 12 10.23 8.58 -9.19
N VAL A 13 9.20 9.15 -9.82
CA VAL A 13 9.25 10.39 -10.59
C VAL A 13 8.20 11.36 -10.04
N PRO A 14 8.59 12.54 -9.54
CA PRO A 14 7.65 13.58 -9.11
C PRO A 14 6.76 14.07 -10.27
N ALA A 15 5.53 14.50 -9.98
CA ALA A 15 4.57 14.95 -10.98
C ALA A 15 5.15 16.01 -11.94
N ALA A 16 5.78 17.06 -11.41
CA ALA A 16 6.39 18.10 -12.23
C ALA A 16 7.45 17.56 -13.21
N ARG A 17 8.23 16.54 -12.79
CA ARG A 17 9.21 15.90 -13.66
C ARG A 17 8.55 15.05 -14.73
N TYR A 18 7.48 14.32 -14.38
CA TYR A 18 6.72 13.54 -15.35
C TYR A 18 6.15 14.43 -16.47
N LEU A 19 5.57 15.58 -16.13
CA LEU A 19 5.04 16.53 -17.12
C LEU A 19 6.14 16.99 -18.10
N GLN A 20 7.34 17.34 -17.60
CA GLN A 20 8.49 17.71 -18.46
C GLN A 20 8.92 16.56 -19.37
N LEU A 21 8.87 15.31 -18.89
CA LEU A 21 9.23 14.14 -19.71
C LEU A 21 8.23 13.90 -20.83
N VAL A 22 6.92 14.13 -20.57
CA VAL A 22 5.89 14.07 -21.63
C VAL A 22 6.16 15.10 -22.71
N GLU A 23 6.41 16.37 -22.34
CA GLU A 23 6.77 17.42 -23.29
C GLU A 23 7.98 17.04 -24.15
N ARG A 24 9.05 16.54 -23.52
CA ARG A 24 10.25 16.08 -24.23
C ARG A 24 9.94 14.93 -25.23
N ILE A 25 9.07 13.99 -24.86
CA ILE A 25 8.67 12.91 -25.77
C ILE A 25 7.84 13.48 -26.95
N GLN A 26 6.99 14.46 -26.70
CA GLN A 26 6.24 15.13 -27.76
C GLN A 26 7.15 15.90 -28.74
N ASP A 27 8.28 16.43 -28.26
CA ASP A 27 9.30 17.01 -29.14
C ASP A 27 9.89 15.96 -30.10
N TYR A 28 10.20 14.74 -29.61
CA TYR A 28 10.64 13.63 -30.46
C TYR A 28 9.58 13.22 -31.48
N ILE A 29 8.30 13.14 -31.05
CA ILE A 29 7.19 12.81 -31.95
C ILE A 29 7.04 13.89 -33.03
N THR A 30 7.11 15.16 -32.65
CA THR A 30 7.01 16.31 -33.60
C THR A 30 8.19 16.34 -34.57
N ALA A 31 9.38 15.95 -34.14
CA ALA A 31 10.56 15.80 -34.98
C ALA A 31 10.45 14.61 -35.96
N GLY A 32 9.47 13.73 -35.80
CA GLY A 32 9.28 12.54 -36.63
C GLY A 32 10.12 11.32 -36.22
N ASP A 33 10.75 11.36 -35.04
CA ASP A 33 11.54 10.23 -34.52
C ASP A 33 10.69 9.00 -34.21
N CYS A 34 9.46 9.21 -33.72
CA CYS A 34 8.53 8.15 -33.33
C CYS A 34 7.08 8.62 -33.39
N TYR A 35 6.14 7.69 -33.33
CA TYR A 35 4.69 7.96 -33.28
C TYR A 35 4.14 7.86 -31.85
N GLN A 36 4.74 6.98 -31.05
CA GLN A 36 4.32 6.71 -29.68
C GLN A 36 5.52 6.27 -28.85
N VAL A 37 5.57 6.71 -27.59
CA VAL A 37 6.49 6.20 -26.56
C VAL A 37 5.72 5.91 -25.28
N ASN A 38 5.94 4.75 -24.69
CA ASN A 38 5.34 4.39 -23.41
C ASN A 38 6.26 4.89 -22.28
N LEU A 39 5.87 5.97 -21.62
CA LEU A 39 6.61 6.56 -20.50
C LEU A 39 6.16 5.92 -19.19
N THR A 40 7.13 5.44 -18.39
CA THR A 40 6.83 4.73 -17.14
C THR A 40 7.61 5.26 -15.94
N PHE A 41 7.07 4.98 -14.76
CA PHE A 41 7.72 5.19 -13.48
C PHE A 41 7.21 4.15 -12.48
N ALA A 42 7.75 4.14 -11.25
CA ALA A 42 7.27 3.21 -10.25
C ALA A 42 6.67 3.92 -9.05
N LEU A 43 5.72 3.24 -8.41
CA LEU A 43 5.31 3.48 -7.04
C LEU A 43 6.10 2.53 -6.14
N ASP A 44 6.94 3.10 -5.27
CA ASP A 44 7.59 2.37 -4.19
C ASP A 44 6.77 2.53 -2.92
N PHE A 45 6.66 1.48 -2.12
CA PHE A 45 5.83 1.48 -0.91
C PHE A 45 6.38 0.51 0.14
N ASP A 46 5.96 0.69 1.38
CA ASP A 46 6.13 -0.28 2.44
C ASP A 46 4.92 -1.21 2.46
N PHE A 47 5.12 -2.52 2.58
CA PHE A 47 4.01 -3.45 2.69
C PHE A 47 3.97 -4.09 4.08
N TYR A 48 2.79 -4.46 4.56
CA TYR A 48 2.58 -5.12 5.84
C TYR A 48 1.56 -6.25 5.72
N GLY A 49 1.70 -7.23 6.59
CA GLY A 49 0.86 -8.42 6.63
C GLY A 49 1.35 -9.54 5.72
N ASP A 50 0.49 -10.51 5.48
CA ASP A 50 0.80 -11.68 4.67
C ASP A 50 0.68 -11.40 3.17
N PRO A 51 1.72 -11.68 2.33
CA PRO A 51 1.69 -11.42 0.89
C PRO A 51 0.58 -12.15 0.14
N LEU A 52 0.26 -13.39 0.55
CA LEU A 52 -0.81 -14.17 -0.09
C LEU A 52 -2.19 -13.59 0.26
N ALA A 53 -2.37 -13.10 1.49
CA ALA A 53 -3.60 -12.41 1.87
C ALA A 53 -3.76 -11.10 1.09
N LEU A 54 -2.67 -10.34 0.88
CA LEU A 54 -2.66 -9.15 0.03
C LEU A 54 -3.05 -9.51 -1.41
N TYR A 55 -2.42 -10.57 -1.98
CA TYR A 55 -2.76 -11.06 -3.32
C TYR A 55 -4.25 -11.39 -3.46
N ARG A 56 -4.82 -12.15 -2.52
CA ARG A 56 -6.24 -12.54 -2.55
C ARG A 56 -7.16 -11.31 -2.55
N ARG A 57 -6.90 -10.33 -1.69
CA ARG A 57 -7.68 -9.09 -1.62
C ARG A 57 -7.59 -8.26 -2.90
N LEU A 58 -6.39 -8.14 -3.49
CA LEU A 58 -6.20 -7.44 -4.75
C LEU A 58 -6.81 -8.20 -5.92
N ARG A 59 -6.81 -9.55 -5.88
CA ARG A 59 -7.42 -10.40 -6.90
C ARG A 59 -8.94 -10.22 -6.99
N GLU A 60 -9.60 -9.95 -5.88
CA GLU A 60 -11.04 -9.62 -5.85
C GLU A 60 -11.32 -8.29 -6.58
N ARG A 61 -10.40 -7.33 -6.51
CA ARG A 61 -10.50 -6.02 -7.17
C ARG A 61 -10.07 -6.05 -8.65
N GLN A 62 -9.22 -6.99 -9.02
CA GLN A 62 -8.62 -7.14 -10.34
C GLN A 62 -8.81 -8.58 -10.84
N GLN A 63 -9.99 -8.85 -11.38
CA GLN A 63 -10.30 -10.13 -12.02
C GLN A 63 -9.72 -10.13 -13.43
N VAL A 64 -8.58 -10.77 -13.62
CA VAL A 64 -7.81 -10.79 -14.87
C VAL A 64 -7.47 -12.22 -15.28
N SER A 65 -7.14 -12.41 -16.56
CA SER A 65 -6.88 -13.75 -17.13
C SER A 65 -5.51 -14.31 -16.74
N TYR A 66 -4.50 -13.45 -16.55
CA TYR A 66 -3.10 -13.86 -16.35
C TYR A 66 -2.59 -13.49 -14.96
N GLY A 67 -3.40 -13.76 -13.92
CA GLY A 67 -2.98 -13.54 -12.54
C GLY A 67 -2.04 -14.63 -12.03
N ALA A 68 -1.00 -14.24 -11.25
CA ALA A 68 -0.05 -15.17 -10.65
C ALA A 68 0.44 -14.67 -9.28
N PHE A 69 0.67 -15.62 -8.37
CA PHE A 69 1.39 -15.41 -7.12
C PHE A 69 2.64 -16.28 -7.13
N ILE A 70 3.82 -15.68 -7.05
CA ILE A 70 5.09 -16.38 -7.07
C ILE A 70 5.83 -16.04 -5.77
N ALA A 71 6.17 -17.07 -4.99
CA ALA A 71 7.06 -16.95 -3.84
C ALA A 71 8.50 -17.25 -4.28
N LEU A 72 9.41 -16.33 -3.95
CA LEU A 72 10.84 -16.45 -4.15
C LEU A 72 11.53 -16.52 -2.80
N ASP A 73 12.80 -16.91 -2.76
CA ASP A 73 13.57 -17.02 -1.51
C ASP A 73 13.70 -15.68 -0.79
N ASP A 74 13.76 -14.57 -1.55
CA ASP A 74 13.98 -13.21 -1.04
C ASP A 74 12.79 -12.27 -1.26
N GLY A 75 11.61 -12.77 -1.68
CA GLY A 75 10.45 -11.93 -1.91
C GLY A 75 9.28 -12.60 -2.62
N HIS A 76 8.37 -11.78 -3.14
CA HIS A 76 7.16 -12.27 -3.80
C HIS A 76 6.82 -11.43 -5.03
N ILE A 77 6.21 -12.08 -6.04
CA ILE A 77 5.64 -11.41 -7.19
C ILE A 77 4.12 -11.64 -7.16
N LEU A 78 3.37 -10.54 -7.16
CA LEU A 78 1.90 -10.53 -7.18
C LEU A 78 1.45 -9.92 -8.51
N SER A 79 1.10 -10.74 -9.47
CA SER A 79 0.72 -10.29 -10.81
C SER A 79 -0.79 -10.32 -11.00
N PHE A 80 -1.31 -9.23 -11.55
CA PHE A 80 -2.71 -9.04 -11.96
C PHE A 80 -2.76 -8.60 -13.42
N SER A 81 -1.93 -9.24 -14.27
CA SER A 81 -1.82 -8.87 -15.68
C SER A 81 -3.10 -9.21 -16.46
N PRO A 82 -3.66 -8.25 -17.18
CA PRO A 82 -4.77 -8.51 -18.10
C PRO A 82 -4.30 -8.91 -19.50
N GLU A 83 -3.02 -8.71 -19.87
CA GLU A 83 -2.55 -8.69 -21.24
C GLU A 83 -1.73 -9.93 -21.59
N LEU A 84 -2.12 -10.63 -22.67
CA LEU A 84 -1.32 -11.69 -23.29
C LEU A 84 -0.19 -11.06 -24.10
N PHE A 85 1.06 -11.42 -23.75
CA PHE A 85 2.21 -11.07 -24.59
C PHE A 85 2.26 -11.99 -25.81
N VAL A 86 2.47 -13.29 -25.60
CA VAL A 86 2.48 -14.30 -26.65
C VAL A 86 2.14 -15.68 -26.09
N GLN A 87 1.37 -16.44 -26.84
CA GLN A 87 1.08 -17.84 -26.58
C GLN A 87 1.48 -18.67 -27.79
N ARG A 88 2.12 -19.83 -27.56
CA ARG A 88 2.37 -20.86 -28.55
C ARG A 88 1.50 -22.08 -28.28
N ARG A 89 0.87 -22.62 -29.32
CA ARG A 89 0.25 -23.93 -29.33
C ARG A 89 0.64 -24.64 -30.65
N GLY A 90 1.50 -25.66 -30.54
CA GLY A 90 2.07 -26.32 -31.71
C GLY A 90 2.83 -25.34 -32.61
N THR A 91 2.35 -25.15 -33.84
CA THR A 91 2.91 -24.20 -34.83
C THR A 91 2.25 -22.85 -34.83
N THR A 92 1.30 -22.58 -33.95
CA THR A 92 0.57 -21.32 -33.93
C THR A 92 1.05 -20.43 -32.81
N LEU A 93 1.48 -19.19 -33.14
CA LEU A 93 1.69 -18.10 -32.19
C LEU A 93 0.46 -17.17 -32.16
N VAL A 94 0.07 -16.75 -30.96
CA VAL A 94 -1.02 -15.80 -30.74
C VAL A 94 -0.54 -14.64 -29.88
N ALA A 95 -0.77 -13.40 -30.33
CA ALA A 95 -0.63 -12.19 -29.56
C ALA A 95 -1.99 -11.49 -29.42
N LYS A 96 -2.26 -10.87 -28.27
CA LYS A 96 -3.56 -10.26 -28.01
C LYS A 96 -3.37 -8.89 -27.34
N PRO A 97 -3.04 -7.86 -28.13
CA PRO A 97 -2.94 -6.49 -27.62
C PRO A 97 -4.29 -5.97 -27.15
N MET A 98 -4.24 -5.04 -26.18
CA MET A 98 -5.41 -4.35 -25.66
C MET A 98 -5.16 -2.85 -25.59
N LYS A 99 -6.16 -2.09 -26.05
CA LYS A 99 -6.22 -0.62 -25.94
C LYS A 99 -7.68 -0.19 -25.77
N GLY A 100 -7.89 0.96 -25.15
CA GLY A 100 -9.24 1.47 -24.91
C GLY A 100 -9.96 0.69 -23.80
N THR A 101 -10.25 1.37 -22.71
CA THR A 101 -10.94 0.81 -21.53
C THR A 101 -12.12 1.72 -21.19
N MET A 102 -13.26 1.14 -20.88
CA MET A 102 -14.43 1.88 -20.44
C MET A 102 -15.12 1.17 -19.27
N HIS A 103 -15.48 1.92 -18.22
CA HIS A 103 -16.19 1.37 -17.08
C HIS A 103 -17.61 0.98 -17.44
N ARG A 104 -18.17 0.00 -16.74
CA ARG A 104 -19.56 -0.42 -16.90
C ARG A 104 -20.54 0.63 -16.37
N GLY A 105 -21.72 0.71 -16.97
CA GLY A 105 -22.71 1.75 -16.71
C GLY A 105 -23.71 1.43 -15.60
N GLY A 106 -23.63 0.27 -14.97
CA GLY A 106 -24.53 -0.13 -13.88
C GLY A 106 -25.94 -0.55 -14.28
N THR A 107 -26.32 -0.40 -15.57
CA THR A 107 -27.56 -0.95 -16.14
C THR A 107 -27.28 -1.55 -17.51
N PRO A 108 -28.04 -2.57 -17.98
CA PRO A 108 -27.82 -3.17 -19.30
C PRO A 108 -27.83 -2.15 -20.45
N ALA A 109 -28.77 -1.21 -20.45
CA ALA A 109 -28.87 -0.20 -21.51
C ALA A 109 -27.69 0.79 -21.49
N ALA A 110 -27.19 1.16 -20.30
CA ALA A 110 -25.99 1.99 -20.17
C ALA A 110 -24.72 1.22 -20.57
N ASP A 111 -24.65 -0.08 -20.29
CA ASP A 111 -23.58 -0.96 -20.72
C ASP A 111 -23.50 -1.05 -22.24
N ASP A 112 -24.64 -1.29 -22.91
CA ASP A 112 -24.70 -1.35 -24.37
C ASP A 112 -24.24 -0.02 -25.02
N ALA A 113 -24.71 1.12 -24.52
CA ALA A 113 -24.30 2.43 -25.00
C ALA A 113 -22.80 2.71 -24.81
N LEU A 114 -22.22 2.29 -23.69
CA LEU A 114 -20.78 2.45 -23.42
C LEU A 114 -19.91 1.49 -24.25
N ARG A 115 -20.39 0.27 -24.48
CA ARG A 115 -19.77 -0.67 -25.41
C ARG A 115 -19.70 -0.13 -26.82
N ASP A 116 -20.84 0.38 -27.35
CA ASP A 116 -20.93 0.97 -28.67
C ASP A 116 -20.04 2.20 -28.78
N LYS A 117 -20.01 3.05 -27.75
CA LYS A 117 -19.13 4.20 -27.67
C LYS A 117 -17.66 3.81 -27.77
N LEU A 118 -17.23 2.78 -27.02
CA LEU A 118 -15.85 2.29 -27.07
C LEU A 118 -15.52 1.70 -28.46
N ALA A 119 -16.46 0.95 -29.05
CA ALA A 119 -16.28 0.33 -30.37
C ALA A 119 -16.13 1.37 -31.50
N GLN A 120 -16.75 2.56 -31.34
CA GLN A 120 -16.74 3.64 -32.32
C GLN A 120 -15.70 4.74 -32.03
N ASP A 121 -14.98 4.66 -30.91
CA ASP A 121 -14.00 5.67 -30.53
C ASP A 121 -12.81 5.70 -31.50
N GLU A 122 -12.75 6.74 -32.33
CA GLU A 122 -11.74 6.87 -33.37
C GLU A 122 -10.32 6.94 -32.85
N LYS A 123 -10.10 7.61 -31.69
CA LYS A 123 -8.77 7.72 -31.07
C LYS A 123 -8.30 6.35 -30.59
N ASN A 124 -9.12 5.65 -29.79
CA ASN A 124 -8.77 4.31 -29.29
C ASN A 124 -8.53 3.33 -30.45
N ARG A 125 -9.31 3.40 -31.52
CA ARG A 125 -9.13 2.56 -32.71
C ARG A 125 -7.83 2.87 -33.44
N ALA A 126 -7.48 4.14 -33.63
CA ALA A 126 -6.24 4.55 -34.31
C ALA A 126 -4.99 4.07 -33.52
N GLU A 127 -4.96 4.29 -32.20
CA GLU A 127 -3.90 3.79 -31.32
C GLU A 127 -3.83 2.26 -31.37
N HIS A 128 -4.98 1.59 -31.37
CA HIS A 128 -5.04 0.13 -31.38
C HIS A 128 -4.52 -0.46 -32.69
N VAL A 129 -4.88 0.11 -33.84
CA VAL A 129 -4.38 -0.29 -35.17
C VAL A 129 -2.85 -0.20 -35.23
N MET A 130 -2.28 0.87 -34.70
CA MET A 130 -0.82 1.04 -34.68
C MET A 130 -0.13 -0.09 -33.91
N ILE A 131 -0.68 -0.52 -32.77
CA ILE A 131 -0.12 -1.63 -31.98
C ILE A 131 -0.36 -2.99 -32.69
N VAL A 132 -1.51 -3.16 -33.32
CA VAL A 132 -1.79 -4.37 -34.13
C VAL A 132 -0.80 -4.49 -35.27
N ASP A 133 -0.51 -3.40 -36.01
CA ASP A 133 0.46 -3.41 -37.11
C ASP A 133 1.89 -3.68 -36.62
N LEU A 134 2.28 -3.12 -35.47
CA LEU A 134 3.56 -3.38 -34.84
C LEU A 134 3.72 -4.87 -34.53
N LEU A 135 2.71 -5.49 -33.90
CA LEU A 135 2.73 -6.91 -33.55
C LEU A 135 2.62 -7.83 -34.77
N ARG A 136 1.89 -7.41 -35.83
CA ARG A 136 1.88 -8.12 -37.11
C ARG A 136 3.27 -8.15 -37.74
N ASN A 137 3.98 -7.02 -37.72
CA ASN A 137 5.37 -6.94 -38.18
C ASN A 137 6.28 -7.86 -37.36
N ASP A 138 6.18 -7.84 -36.03
CA ASP A 138 6.99 -8.66 -35.13
C ASP A 138 6.74 -10.17 -35.35
N LEU A 139 5.47 -10.60 -35.42
CA LEU A 139 5.10 -11.98 -35.73
C LEU A 139 5.52 -12.37 -37.16
N GLY A 140 5.48 -11.44 -38.11
CA GLY A 140 5.90 -11.65 -39.50
C GLY A 140 7.37 -12.03 -39.64
N ARG A 141 8.23 -11.71 -38.68
CA ARG A 141 9.64 -12.10 -38.64
C ARG A 141 9.84 -13.61 -38.37
N LEU A 142 8.83 -14.25 -37.83
CA LEU A 142 8.84 -15.68 -37.45
C LEU A 142 7.90 -16.53 -38.29
N ALA A 143 6.81 -15.95 -38.73
CA ALA A 143 5.75 -16.66 -39.45
C ALA A 143 6.16 -17.02 -40.87
N ARG A 144 5.57 -18.09 -41.39
CA ARG A 144 5.65 -18.45 -42.81
C ARG A 144 5.08 -17.33 -43.66
N ILE A 145 5.53 -17.21 -44.89
CA ILE A 145 5.02 -16.20 -45.84
C ILE A 145 3.49 -16.33 -45.96
N GLY A 146 2.76 -15.24 -45.71
CA GLY A 146 1.30 -15.24 -45.70
C GLY A 146 0.67 -15.87 -44.45
N GLY A 147 1.47 -16.30 -43.46
CA GLY A 147 1.00 -16.96 -42.24
C GLY A 147 0.54 -16.04 -41.11
N VAL A 148 0.63 -14.71 -41.27
CA VAL A 148 0.13 -13.76 -40.25
C VAL A 148 -1.29 -13.33 -40.59
N GLN A 149 -2.20 -13.49 -39.63
CA GLN A 149 -3.61 -13.13 -39.77
C GLN A 149 -4.09 -12.35 -38.54
N VAL A 150 -5.04 -11.41 -38.76
CA VAL A 150 -5.77 -10.75 -37.67
C VAL A 150 -7.16 -11.38 -37.65
N ASP A 151 -7.39 -12.29 -36.70
CA ASP A 151 -8.64 -13.05 -36.62
C ASP A 151 -9.81 -12.16 -36.19
N ARG A 152 -9.55 -11.26 -35.23
CA ARG A 152 -10.53 -10.36 -34.65
C ARG A 152 -9.90 -9.00 -34.44
N LEU A 153 -10.44 -8.00 -35.08
CA LEU A 153 -10.02 -6.61 -34.94
C LEU A 153 -11.09 -5.80 -34.18
N PHE A 154 -10.67 -5.06 -33.13
CA PHE A 154 -11.57 -4.22 -32.31
C PHE A 154 -12.66 -5.00 -31.57
N GLU A 155 -12.38 -6.23 -31.13
CA GLU A 155 -13.30 -6.99 -30.29
C GLU A 155 -13.44 -6.30 -28.93
N ILE A 156 -14.70 -6.08 -28.49
CA ILE A 156 -14.94 -5.57 -27.13
C ILE A 156 -15.18 -6.74 -26.20
N GLU A 157 -14.27 -6.94 -25.25
CA GLU A 157 -14.38 -7.97 -24.22
C GLU A 157 -15.06 -7.41 -22.97
N ASP A 158 -15.95 -8.23 -22.41
CA ASP A 158 -16.70 -7.92 -21.20
C ASP A 158 -15.96 -8.46 -19.97
N TYR A 159 -15.51 -7.55 -19.10
CA TYR A 159 -15.03 -7.88 -17.77
C TYR A 159 -16.06 -7.47 -16.71
N ALA A 160 -15.91 -7.97 -15.50
CA ALA A 160 -16.88 -7.72 -14.43
C ALA A 160 -17.10 -6.22 -14.15
N THR A 161 -16.07 -5.39 -14.32
CA THR A 161 -16.09 -3.95 -13.98
C THR A 161 -15.87 -3.01 -15.15
N LEU A 162 -15.47 -3.53 -16.33
CA LEU A 162 -15.10 -2.71 -17.47
C LEU A 162 -15.28 -3.46 -18.81
N PHE A 163 -15.29 -2.67 -19.90
CA PHE A 163 -15.13 -3.11 -21.27
C PHE A 163 -13.70 -2.84 -21.73
N GLN A 164 -13.12 -3.76 -22.51
CA GLN A 164 -11.78 -3.65 -23.04
C GLN A 164 -11.76 -3.95 -24.53
N MET A 165 -11.20 -3.03 -25.33
CA MET A 165 -10.97 -3.29 -26.76
C MET A 165 -9.71 -4.16 -26.92
N THR A 166 -9.85 -5.26 -27.65
CA THR A 166 -8.76 -6.21 -27.94
C THR A 166 -8.70 -6.56 -29.43
N SER A 167 -7.58 -7.10 -29.88
CA SER A 167 -7.48 -7.75 -31.17
C SER A 167 -6.67 -9.03 -31.06
N THR A 168 -7.00 -10.04 -31.86
CA THR A 168 -6.26 -11.32 -31.87
C THR A 168 -5.46 -11.43 -33.16
N ILE A 169 -4.13 -11.54 -33.02
CA ILE A 169 -3.19 -11.70 -34.13
C ILE A 169 -2.60 -13.08 -34.02
N ARG A 170 -2.65 -13.83 -35.11
CA ARG A 170 -2.13 -15.19 -35.20
C ARG A 170 -0.99 -15.24 -36.20
N GLY A 171 0.04 -16.02 -35.90
CA GLY A 171 1.16 -16.32 -36.80
C GLY A 171 1.40 -17.81 -36.90
N GLU A 172 1.38 -18.36 -38.07
CA GLU A 172 1.78 -19.78 -38.32
C GLU A 172 3.29 -19.84 -38.51
N ILE A 173 3.96 -20.54 -37.60
CA ILE A 173 5.44 -20.69 -37.59
C ILE A 173 5.86 -22.09 -37.99
N ASP A 174 7.15 -22.29 -38.27
CA ASP A 174 7.73 -23.58 -38.42
C ASP A 174 7.94 -24.26 -37.05
N GLU A 175 7.86 -25.61 -37.00
CA GLU A 175 8.11 -26.36 -35.77
C GLU A 175 9.51 -26.14 -35.20
N SER A 176 10.48 -25.83 -36.07
CA SER A 176 11.88 -25.57 -35.72
C SER A 176 12.09 -24.21 -35.02
N VAL A 177 11.10 -23.34 -34.98
CA VAL A 177 11.21 -22.03 -34.30
C VAL A 177 11.29 -22.24 -32.78
N THR A 178 12.41 -21.90 -32.22
CA THR A 178 12.73 -22.04 -30.79
C THR A 178 12.26 -20.82 -29.95
N LEU A 179 12.17 -20.95 -28.62
CA LEU A 179 11.72 -19.90 -27.74
C LEU A 179 12.64 -18.67 -27.80
N ASP A 180 13.96 -18.87 -27.90
CA ASP A 180 14.92 -17.77 -28.02
C ASP A 180 14.67 -16.93 -29.28
N ARG A 181 14.32 -17.54 -30.41
CA ARG A 181 13.94 -16.83 -31.64
C ARG A 181 12.65 -16.05 -31.46
N VAL A 182 11.69 -16.61 -30.73
CA VAL A 182 10.44 -15.89 -30.40
C VAL A 182 10.73 -14.67 -29.52
N VAL A 183 11.56 -14.81 -28.51
CA VAL A 183 11.97 -13.70 -27.63
C VAL A 183 12.73 -12.63 -28.43
N GLU A 184 13.70 -13.01 -29.27
CA GLU A 184 14.47 -12.09 -30.11
C GLU A 184 13.59 -11.26 -31.06
N ALA A 185 12.53 -11.86 -31.59
CA ALA A 185 11.65 -11.20 -32.55
C ALA A 185 10.60 -10.30 -31.88
N LEU A 186 10.01 -10.75 -30.75
CA LEU A 186 8.84 -10.09 -30.15
C LEU A 186 9.17 -9.22 -28.96
N PHE A 187 10.22 -9.58 -28.15
CA PHE A 187 10.52 -8.89 -26.91
C PHE A 187 11.36 -7.60 -27.13
N PRO A 188 11.10 -6.56 -26.35
CA PRO A 188 9.94 -6.38 -25.47
C PRO A 188 8.64 -6.15 -26.24
N CYS A 189 7.49 -6.33 -25.56
CA CYS A 189 6.18 -6.17 -26.19
C CYS A 189 5.99 -4.75 -26.73
N GLY A 190 5.48 -4.65 -27.96
CA GLY A 190 5.24 -3.37 -28.62
C GLY A 190 4.24 -2.47 -27.87
N SER A 191 3.24 -3.06 -27.21
CA SER A 191 2.21 -2.32 -26.45
C SER A 191 2.75 -1.54 -25.27
N VAL A 192 3.92 -1.93 -24.73
CA VAL A 192 4.57 -1.29 -23.57
C VAL A 192 5.88 -0.57 -23.91
N THR A 193 6.21 -0.45 -25.21
CA THR A 193 7.40 0.28 -25.72
C THR A 193 6.99 1.47 -26.55
N GLY A 194 6.65 1.27 -27.82
CA GLY A 194 6.23 2.31 -28.75
C GLY A 194 6.54 1.97 -30.19
N ALA A 195 6.32 2.90 -31.07
CA ALA A 195 6.47 2.74 -32.51
C ALA A 195 7.26 3.90 -33.14
N PRO A 196 8.34 3.66 -33.93
CA PRO A 196 9.03 2.37 -34.16
C PRO A 196 9.71 1.84 -32.89
N LYS A 197 9.69 0.50 -32.68
CA LYS A 197 10.10 -0.12 -31.42
C LYS A 197 11.51 0.26 -30.97
N LEU A 198 12.52 0.14 -31.84
CA LEU A 198 13.93 0.42 -31.48
C LEU A 198 14.11 1.87 -31.06
N ARG A 199 13.59 2.83 -31.85
CA ARG A 199 13.68 4.24 -31.53
C ARG A 199 12.95 4.60 -30.24
N ALA A 200 11.76 4.04 -30.02
CA ALA A 200 11.04 4.21 -28.78
C ALA A 200 11.84 3.68 -27.56
N MET A 201 12.52 2.54 -27.70
CA MET A 201 13.38 2.00 -26.64
C MET A 201 14.57 2.90 -26.32
N GLU A 202 15.21 3.53 -27.33
CA GLU A 202 16.27 4.52 -27.13
C GLU A 202 15.74 5.73 -26.33
N ILE A 203 14.60 6.28 -26.74
CA ILE A 203 13.97 7.42 -26.05
C ILE A 203 13.58 7.03 -24.59
N ILE A 204 13.08 5.82 -24.37
CA ILE A 204 12.82 5.30 -23.03
C ILE A 204 14.09 5.28 -22.19
N ALA A 205 15.20 4.77 -22.73
CA ALA A 205 16.48 4.73 -22.04
C ALA A 205 17.03 6.12 -21.70
N GLU A 206 16.71 7.15 -22.52
CA GLU A 206 17.09 8.53 -22.26
C GLU A 206 16.19 9.26 -21.24
N THR A 207 14.94 8.80 -21.09
CA THR A 207 13.92 9.51 -20.30
C THR A 207 13.65 8.86 -18.95
N GLU A 208 13.74 7.55 -18.85
CA GLU A 208 13.51 6.81 -17.60
C GLU A 208 14.79 6.74 -16.76
N SER A 209 14.69 7.04 -15.47
CA SER A 209 15.83 7.13 -14.56
C SER A 209 16.25 5.80 -13.95
N ARG A 210 15.48 4.72 -14.16
CA ARG A 210 15.75 3.39 -13.60
C ARG A 210 15.28 2.27 -14.51
N PRO A 211 15.88 1.06 -14.45
CA PRO A 211 15.40 -0.11 -15.15
C PRO A 211 13.99 -0.49 -14.72
N ARG A 212 13.17 -0.96 -15.65
CA ARG A 212 11.79 -1.42 -15.40
C ARG A 212 11.73 -2.74 -14.62
N GLY A 213 12.81 -3.52 -14.61
CA GLY A 213 12.85 -4.83 -13.98
C GLY A 213 11.88 -5.80 -14.63
N LEU A 214 11.03 -6.45 -13.80
CA LEU A 214 9.98 -7.36 -14.29
C LEU A 214 8.85 -6.61 -15.03
N TYR A 215 8.56 -5.38 -14.62
CA TYR A 215 7.50 -4.57 -15.21
C TYR A 215 7.74 -4.36 -16.72
N CYS A 216 6.71 -4.57 -17.54
CA CYS A 216 6.80 -4.55 -19.01
C CYS A 216 7.69 -5.65 -19.63
N GLY A 217 8.09 -6.66 -18.85
CA GLY A 217 8.83 -7.82 -19.30
C GLY A 217 7.92 -8.91 -19.86
N ALA A 218 8.20 -10.17 -19.51
CA ALA A 218 7.38 -11.33 -19.83
C ALA A 218 7.38 -12.32 -18.66
N MET A 219 6.23 -12.87 -18.33
CA MET A 219 6.06 -13.86 -17.27
C MET A 219 5.02 -14.90 -17.68
N GLY A 220 5.30 -16.18 -17.43
CA GLY A 220 4.36 -17.23 -17.84
C GLY A 220 4.87 -18.62 -17.60
N THR A 221 4.35 -19.57 -18.39
CA THR A 221 4.66 -21.00 -18.32
C THR A 221 5.20 -21.52 -19.64
N LEU A 222 6.10 -22.48 -19.56
CA LEU A 222 6.62 -23.25 -20.66
C LEU A 222 6.35 -24.72 -20.36
N ASP A 223 5.64 -25.37 -21.26
CA ASP A 223 5.29 -26.77 -21.14
C ASP A 223 6.36 -27.70 -21.78
N PRO A 224 6.48 -28.96 -21.35
CA PRO A 224 7.49 -29.89 -21.88
C PRO A 224 7.39 -30.19 -23.40
N ASN A 225 6.21 -29.99 -23.99
CA ASN A 225 5.99 -30.13 -25.45
C ASN A 225 6.42 -28.91 -26.25
N GLY A 226 6.94 -27.85 -25.57
CA GLY A 226 7.37 -26.61 -26.21
C GLY A 226 6.26 -25.55 -26.36
N ASP A 227 5.04 -25.84 -25.93
CA ASP A 227 3.98 -24.84 -25.83
C ASP A 227 4.28 -23.86 -24.66
N PHE A 228 3.86 -22.64 -24.81
CA PHE A 228 4.03 -21.63 -23.75
C PHE A 228 2.93 -20.58 -23.77
N CYS A 229 2.80 -19.90 -22.63
CA CYS A 229 1.92 -18.76 -22.48
C CYS A 229 2.59 -17.71 -21.59
N PHE A 230 2.93 -16.56 -22.18
CA PHE A 230 3.53 -15.43 -21.47
C PHE A 230 2.61 -14.22 -21.48
N ASN A 231 2.47 -13.58 -20.33
CA ASN A 231 1.79 -12.29 -20.20
C ASN A 231 2.80 -11.13 -20.22
N VAL A 232 2.28 -9.90 -20.38
CA VAL A 232 3.01 -8.66 -20.09
C VAL A 232 2.80 -8.35 -18.61
N PRO A 233 3.82 -8.40 -17.74
CA PRO A 233 3.65 -8.13 -16.31
C PRO A 233 3.46 -6.64 -16.03
N ILE A 234 2.27 -6.15 -16.35
CA ILE A 234 1.67 -4.90 -15.89
C ILE A 234 0.73 -5.18 -14.72
N ARG A 235 0.40 -4.18 -13.91
CA ARG A 235 -0.35 -4.38 -12.65
C ARG A 235 0.27 -5.48 -11.79
N THR A 236 1.60 -5.46 -11.71
CA THR A 236 2.39 -6.51 -11.05
C THR A 236 3.24 -5.89 -9.97
N LEU A 237 3.07 -6.37 -8.74
CA LEU A 237 3.84 -5.93 -7.58
C LEU A 237 5.04 -6.86 -7.40
N VAL A 238 6.18 -6.27 -7.07
CA VAL A 238 7.36 -6.99 -6.59
C VAL A 238 7.56 -6.60 -5.13
N LEU A 239 7.53 -7.58 -4.23
CA LEU A 239 7.74 -7.40 -2.79
C LEU A 239 9.07 -8.03 -2.40
N ASP A 240 9.90 -7.32 -1.64
CA ASP A 240 11.15 -7.86 -1.07
C ASP A 240 10.94 -8.44 0.33
N GLY A 241 11.94 -9.18 0.83
CA GLY A 241 11.92 -9.78 2.16
C GLY A 241 12.05 -8.75 3.30
N ALA A 242 12.30 -7.47 2.99
CA ALA A 242 12.44 -6.39 3.98
C ALA A 242 11.14 -5.59 4.19
N GLY A 243 10.01 -6.02 3.61
CA GLY A 243 8.72 -5.35 3.74
C GLY A 243 8.56 -4.14 2.82
N ARG A 244 9.32 -4.06 1.71
CA ARG A 244 9.19 -3.03 0.69
C ARG A 244 8.62 -3.63 -0.58
N GLY A 245 7.91 -2.80 -1.34
CA GLY A 245 7.36 -3.22 -2.61
C GLY A 245 7.44 -2.12 -3.67
N SER A 246 7.28 -2.53 -4.92
CA SER A 246 7.18 -1.63 -6.05
C SER A 246 6.11 -2.08 -7.03
N LEU A 247 5.47 -1.12 -7.68
CA LEU A 247 4.52 -1.29 -8.76
C LEU A 247 4.90 -0.36 -9.91
N GLY A 248 5.23 -0.91 -11.08
CA GLY A 248 5.42 -0.12 -12.30
C GLY A 248 4.08 0.38 -12.84
N ILE A 249 4.05 1.65 -13.27
CA ILE A 249 2.91 2.27 -13.95
C ILE A 249 3.39 3.15 -15.10
N GLY A 250 2.54 3.41 -16.08
CA GLY A 250 2.88 4.24 -17.22
C GLY A 250 1.71 4.47 -18.16
N SER A 251 1.92 5.37 -19.10
CA SER A 251 0.99 5.66 -20.19
C SER A 251 1.69 5.80 -21.54
N ALA A 252 0.92 5.67 -22.62
CA ALA A 252 1.42 5.80 -23.98
C ALA A 252 1.31 7.26 -24.43
N ILE A 253 2.44 7.91 -24.61
CA ILE A 253 2.50 9.29 -25.06
C ILE A 253 2.44 9.34 -26.59
N VAL A 254 1.47 10.08 -27.10
CA VAL A 254 1.25 10.38 -28.52
C VAL A 254 1.22 11.88 -28.73
N HIS A 255 1.15 12.33 -29.98
CA HIS A 255 1.16 13.76 -30.34
C HIS A 255 0.12 14.58 -29.58
N ASP A 256 -1.11 14.06 -29.44
CA ASP A 256 -2.23 14.77 -28.82
C ASP A 256 -2.36 14.51 -27.31
N SER A 257 -1.38 13.83 -26.68
CA SER A 257 -1.37 13.57 -25.24
C SER A 257 -1.27 14.88 -24.44
N ARG A 258 -2.08 14.98 -23.39
CA ARG A 258 -1.99 16.06 -22.40
C ARG A 258 -1.29 15.53 -21.15
N ALA A 259 -0.16 16.14 -20.81
CA ALA A 259 0.70 15.62 -19.74
C ALA A 259 -0.02 15.41 -18.40
N VAL A 260 -0.97 16.31 -18.06
CA VAL A 260 -1.76 16.20 -16.81
C VAL A 260 -2.71 15.00 -16.87
N ASP A 261 -3.35 14.76 -18.03
CA ASP A 261 -4.29 13.65 -18.22
C ASP A 261 -3.56 12.31 -18.20
N GLU A 262 -2.38 12.23 -18.81
CA GLU A 262 -1.51 11.03 -18.79
C GLU A 262 -1.03 10.70 -17.37
N TYR A 263 -0.66 11.71 -16.58
CA TYR A 263 -0.30 11.50 -15.17
C TYR A 263 -1.49 11.03 -14.34
N ALA A 264 -2.67 11.58 -14.58
CA ALA A 264 -3.91 11.14 -13.94
C ALA A 264 -4.26 9.68 -14.30
N GLU A 265 -4.07 9.29 -15.58
CA GLU A 265 -4.25 7.91 -16.04
C GLU A 265 -3.29 6.94 -15.33
N CYS A 266 -2.01 7.31 -15.18
CA CYS A 266 -1.04 6.52 -14.43
C CYS A 266 -1.50 6.28 -12.98
N ASN A 267 -1.97 7.33 -12.30
CA ASN A 267 -2.49 7.22 -10.94
C ASN A 267 -3.77 6.35 -10.88
N LEU A 268 -4.66 6.50 -11.85
CA LEU A 268 -5.86 5.66 -11.95
C LEU A 268 -5.50 4.18 -12.11
N LYS A 269 -4.48 3.86 -12.91
CA LYS A 269 -3.99 2.49 -13.09
C LYS A 269 -3.45 1.87 -11.79
N SER A 270 -2.98 2.67 -10.84
CA SER A 270 -2.52 2.20 -9.53
C SER A 270 -3.62 2.13 -8.46
N SER A 271 -4.83 2.65 -8.74
CA SER A 271 -5.90 2.80 -7.74
C SER A 271 -6.40 1.47 -7.16
N PHE A 272 -6.24 0.36 -7.88
CA PHE A 272 -6.57 -0.97 -7.36
C PHE A 272 -5.75 -1.32 -6.12
N LEU A 273 -4.52 -0.81 -6.03
CA LEU A 273 -3.60 -0.98 -4.91
C LEU A 273 -3.73 0.16 -3.89
N THR A 274 -3.61 1.43 -4.34
CA THR A 274 -3.59 2.60 -3.45
C THR A 274 -4.94 2.86 -2.78
N GLY A 275 -6.04 2.49 -3.44
CA GLY A 275 -7.40 2.53 -2.91
C GLY A 275 -7.82 1.29 -2.10
N LEU A 276 -6.89 0.39 -1.75
CA LEU A 276 -7.21 -0.77 -0.91
C LEU A 276 -7.54 -0.31 0.51
N ASP A 277 -8.70 -0.71 1.04
CA ASP A 277 -9.03 -0.49 2.45
C ASP A 277 -8.02 -1.25 3.33
N PRO A 278 -7.31 -0.61 4.27
CA PRO A 278 -6.32 -1.27 5.11
C PRO A 278 -6.94 -2.26 6.13
N GLY A 279 -8.26 -2.22 6.35
CA GLY A 279 -8.96 -3.04 7.33
C GLY A 279 -8.82 -2.55 8.77
N PHE A 280 -8.47 -1.27 8.94
CA PHE A 280 -8.41 -0.60 10.25
C PHE A 280 -8.69 0.90 10.12
N CYS A 281 -9.04 1.52 11.26
CA CYS A 281 -9.14 2.97 11.41
C CYS A 281 -7.94 3.52 12.19
N LEU A 282 -7.59 4.78 11.97
CA LEU A 282 -6.69 5.51 12.83
C LEU A 282 -7.43 5.98 14.08
N ILE A 283 -6.72 6.02 15.20
CA ILE A 283 -7.31 6.39 16.50
C ILE A 283 -6.54 7.57 17.09
N GLU A 284 -7.25 8.55 17.65
CA GLU A 284 -6.70 9.42 18.67
C GLU A 284 -7.50 9.34 19.96
N THR A 285 -6.79 9.51 21.07
CA THR A 285 -7.44 9.52 22.40
C THR A 285 -6.74 10.53 23.27
N MET A 286 -7.48 11.54 23.70
CA MET A 286 -6.96 12.66 24.48
C MET A 286 -7.86 12.99 25.65
N ARG A 287 -7.29 13.54 26.72
CA ARG A 287 -8.02 14.03 27.88
C ARG A 287 -8.54 15.44 27.62
N CYS A 288 -9.77 15.69 28.04
CA CYS A 288 -10.36 17.02 28.14
C CYS A 288 -10.65 17.31 29.60
N ASP A 289 -10.29 18.50 30.07
CA ASP A 289 -10.62 19.05 31.39
C ASP A 289 -11.19 20.46 31.27
N ALA A 290 -11.27 21.20 32.37
CA ALA A 290 -11.83 22.53 32.39
C ALA A 290 -11.09 23.54 31.49
N VAL A 291 -9.79 23.34 31.27
CA VAL A 291 -8.96 24.17 30.37
C VAL A 291 -9.16 23.82 28.90
N GLY A 292 -9.39 22.58 28.60
CA GLY A 292 -9.59 22.09 27.23
C GLY A 292 -8.95 20.73 26.98
N PHE A 293 -8.72 20.43 25.68
CA PHE A 293 -8.02 19.19 25.28
C PHE A 293 -6.52 19.31 25.53
N LEU A 294 -5.99 18.39 26.31
CA LEU A 294 -4.56 18.36 26.60
C LEU A 294 -3.77 17.91 25.37
N ASN A 295 -2.79 18.72 24.97
CA ASN A 295 -1.85 18.41 23.87
C ASN A 295 -2.55 18.18 22.51
N LEU A 296 -3.66 18.86 22.24
CA LEU A 296 -4.47 18.70 21.02
C LEU A 296 -3.60 18.73 19.76
N GLU A 297 -2.70 19.72 19.64
CA GLU A 297 -1.84 19.88 18.44
C GLU A 297 -0.92 18.67 18.20
N LEU A 298 -0.38 18.08 19.27
CA LEU A 298 0.47 16.89 19.13
C LEU A 298 -0.34 15.66 18.72
N HIS A 299 -1.60 15.56 19.15
CA HIS A 299 -2.51 14.50 18.72
C HIS A 299 -2.90 14.65 17.26
N LEU A 300 -3.28 15.85 16.83
CA LEU A 300 -3.63 16.12 15.43
C LEU A 300 -2.42 15.93 14.50
N ALA A 301 -1.24 16.40 14.89
CA ALA A 301 0.00 16.18 14.12
C ALA A 301 0.31 14.68 13.92
N ARG A 302 0.14 13.85 14.99
CA ARG A 302 0.33 12.41 14.87
C ARG A 302 -0.73 11.75 13.99
N LEU A 303 -1.99 12.17 14.08
CA LEU A 303 -3.07 11.68 13.23
C LEU A 303 -2.77 12.00 11.76
N THR A 304 -2.40 13.25 11.45
CA THR A 304 -2.02 13.69 10.10
C THR A 304 -0.84 12.89 9.55
N ALA A 305 0.21 12.69 10.35
CA ALA A 305 1.37 11.91 9.93
C ALA A 305 1.00 10.45 9.62
N SER A 306 0.16 9.82 10.45
CA SER A 306 -0.32 8.47 10.21
C SER A 306 -1.27 8.40 9.02
N ALA A 307 -2.15 9.38 8.84
CA ALA A 307 -3.06 9.47 7.70
C ALA A 307 -2.27 9.60 6.39
N SER A 308 -1.28 10.48 6.33
CA SER A 308 -0.41 10.62 5.17
C SER A 308 0.35 9.32 4.86
N TYR A 309 0.88 8.65 5.89
CA TYR A 309 1.64 7.42 5.70
C TYR A 309 0.80 6.26 5.14
N PHE A 310 -0.44 6.08 5.60
CA PHE A 310 -1.34 5.02 5.13
C PHE A 310 -2.26 5.46 3.97
N GLY A 311 -2.16 6.71 3.52
CA GLY A 311 -2.99 7.26 2.46
C GLY A 311 -4.46 7.41 2.85
N PHE A 312 -4.73 7.82 4.09
CA PHE A 312 -6.07 8.20 4.55
C PHE A 312 -6.37 9.65 4.17
N SER A 313 -7.60 9.93 3.79
CA SER A 313 -8.09 11.29 3.75
C SER A 313 -8.24 11.83 5.18
N CYS A 314 -7.73 13.03 5.46
CA CYS A 314 -7.79 13.60 6.81
C CYS A 314 -8.00 15.11 6.76
N ASP A 315 -9.19 15.53 7.14
CA ASP A 315 -9.50 16.95 7.38
C ASP A 315 -9.35 17.27 8.87
N CYS A 316 -8.14 17.66 9.26
CA CYS A 316 -7.84 17.99 10.65
C CYS A 316 -8.59 19.22 11.18
N ASP A 317 -8.97 20.16 10.31
CA ASP A 317 -9.73 21.34 10.73
C ASP A 317 -11.19 20.98 11.03
N ALA A 318 -11.78 20.11 10.23
CA ALA A 318 -13.11 19.56 10.52
C ALA A 318 -13.11 18.74 11.82
N ILE A 319 -12.10 17.90 12.06
CA ILE A 319 -11.95 17.14 13.31
C ILE A 319 -11.79 18.08 14.52
N ARG A 320 -10.98 19.13 14.38
CA ARG A 320 -10.79 20.17 15.42
C ARG A 320 -12.12 20.82 15.75
N THR A 321 -12.85 21.28 14.75
CA THR A 321 -14.17 21.91 14.91
C THR A 321 -15.16 20.97 15.62
N GLY A 322 -15.18 19.69 15.25
CA GLY A 322 -16.00 18.69 15.93
C GLY A 322 -15.61 18.47 17.39
N LEU A 323 -14.33 18.48 17.71
CA LEU A 323 -13.83 18.39 19.09
C LEU A 323 -14.25 19.62 19.90
N ASP A 324 -14.15 20.83 19.35
CA ASP A 324 -14.59 22.08 20.03
C ASP A 324 -16.11 22.07 20.27
N GLN A 325 -16.92 21.58 19.34
CA GLN A 325 -18.35 21.39 19.52
C GLN A 325 -18.67 20.37 20.63
N LEU A 326 -17.92 19.24 20.65
CA LEU A 326 -18.07 18.22 21.69
C LEU A 326 -17.73 18.77 23.09
N ARG A 327 -16.75 19.68 23.19
CA ARG A 327 -16.37 20.38 24.41
C ARG A 327 -17.45 21.35 24.87
N GLY A 328 -18.10 22.10 23.94
CA GLY A 328 -19.13 23.08 24.22
C GLY A 328 -20.44 22.49 24.75
N SER A 329 -20.64 21.20 24.71
CA SER A 329 -21.80 20.54 25.31
C SER A 329 -21.74 20.64 26.84
N PRO A 330 -22.83 20.99 27.53
CA PRO A 330 -22.83 21.20 28.98
C PRO A 330 -22.43 19.90 29.70
N ALA A 331 -21.24 19.93 30.27
CA ALA A 331 -20.71 18.83 31.06
C ALA A 331 -19.96 19.42 32.25
N GLY A 332 -20.22 18.83 33.40
CA GLY A 332 -19.60 19.24 34.66
C GLY A 332 -18.07 19.27 34.62
N SER A 333 -17.45 19.85 35.63
CA SER A 333 -16.00 20.02 35.84
C SER A 333 -15.17 18.71 35.88
N THR A 334 -15.80 17.57 35.67
CA THR A 334 -15.13 16.25 35.74
C THR A 334 -14.37 15.96 34.45
N PRO A 335 -13.06 15.64 34.51
CA PRO A 335 -12.30 15.27 33.33
C PRO A 335 -12.88 14.05 32.61
N TRP A 336 -12.80 14.07 31.26
CA TRP A 336 -13.24 13.00 30.38
C TRP A 336 -12.23 12.77 29.26
N LYS A 337 -12.37 11.69 28.49
CA LYS A 337 -11.54 11.43 27.32
C LYS A 337 -12.36 11.55 26.05
N ALA A 338 -11.80 12.19 25.03
CA ALA A 338 -12.28 12.14 23.67
C ALA A 338 -11.57 11.01 22.92
N ARG A 339 -12.30 10.27 22.13
CA ARG A 339 -11.77 9.28 21.18
C ARG A 339 -12.19 9.67 19.79
N VAL A 340 -11.22 9.81 18.88
CA VAL A 340 -11.40 10.04 17.46
C VAL A 340 -11.12 8.71 16.74
N LEU A 341 -12.00 8.32 15.84
CA LEU A 341 -11.74 7.26 14.85
C LEU A 341 -11.80 7.89 13.47
N LEU A 342 -10.81 7.62 12.63
CA LEU A 342 -10.72 8.09 11.25
C LEU A 342 -10.60 6.88 10.33
N SER A 343 -11.53 6.74 9.36
CA SER A 343 -11.51 5.75 8.30
C SER A 343 -10.71 6.23 7.08
N LYS A 344 -10.40 5.31 6.16
CA LYS A 344 -9.52 5.60 5.00
C LYS A 344 -10.08 6.67 4.07
N ASP A 345 -11.37 6.70 3.89
CA ASP A 345 -12.10 7.66 3.04
C ASP A 345 -12.27 9.06 3.65
N GLY A 346 -11.83 9.23 4.93
CA GLY A 346 -11.89 10.51 5.64
C GLY A 346 -13.12 10.66 6.54
N GLU A 347 -14.00 9.67 6.61
CA GLU A 347 -15.06 9.68 7.60
C GLU A 347 -14.48 9.56 9.01
N TRP A 348 -15.01 10.32 9.94
CA TRP A 348 -14.55 10.29 11.33
C TRP A 348 -15.70 10.31 12.32
N THR A 349 -15.45 9.72 13.47
CA THR A 349 -16.40 9.72 14.61
C THR A 349 -15.72 10.19 15.87
N LEU A 350 -16.50 10.84 16.75
CA LEU A 350 -16.09 11.30 18.07
C LEU A 350 -16.89 10.59 19.14
N GLU A 351 -16.18 10.10 20.15
CA GLU A 351 -16.76 9.49 21.34
C GLU A 351 -16.29 10.22 22.60
N ARG A 352 -17.23 10.53 23.49
CA ARG A 352 -16.95 11.09 24.81
C ARG A 352 -17.12 10.02 25.87
N VAL A 353 -16.06 9.77 26.67
CA VAL A 353 -16.08 8.76 27.73
C VAL A 353 -15.63 9.38 29.05
N ALA A 354 -16.41 9.20 30.10
CA ALA A 354 -16.04 9.65 31.45
C ALA A 354 -14.74 8.97 31.93
N LEU A 355 -13.93 9.69 32.69
CA LEU A 355 -12.73 9.13 33.32
C LEU A 355 -13.05 8.68 34.75
N GLY A 356 -12.91 7.37 35.00
CA GLY A 356 -12.88 6.85 36.35
C GLY A 356 -11.65 7.30 37.15
N LYS A 357 -11.70 7.19 38.47
CA LYS A 357 -10.56 7.51 39.36
C LYS A 357 -9.38 6.59 39.06
N GLY A 358 -8.18 7.18 38.90
CA GLY A 358 -6.92 6.42 38.78
C GLY A 358 -6.37 6.06 40.15
N SER A 359 -5.64 4.96 40.28
CA SER A 359 -4.91 4.57 41.49
C SER A 359 -3.40 4.47 41.18
N ALA A 360 -2.57 4.89 42.11
CA ALA A 360 -1.09 4.81 42.04
C ALA A 360 -0.56 3.44 42.46
N GLY A 361 0.65 3.09 42.02
CA GLY A 361 1.35 1.88 42.43
C GLY A 361 0.80 0.58 41.81
N LEU A 362 0.25 0.68 40.63
CA LEU A 362 -0.45 -0.41 39.93
C LEU A 362 0.50 -1.48 39.38
N PRO A 363 0.19 -2.79 39.55
CA PRO A 363 0.99 -3.86 39.01
C PRO A 363 0.81 -4.03 37.49
N LEU A 364 1.91 -4.23 36.77
CA LEU A 364 1.98 -4.65 35.37
C LEU A 364 2.21 -6.15 35.25
N MET A 365 1.51 -6.82 34.37
CA MET A 365 1.76 -8.20 33.94
C MET A 365 2.80 -8.21 32.82
N LEU A 366 3.74 -9.13 32.81
CA LEU A 366 4.51 -9.38 31.58
C LEU A 366 3.66 -10.16 30.58
N ALA A 367 3.49 -9.62 29.39
CA ALA A 367 2.75 -10.29 28.33
C ALA A 367 3.50 -11.56 27.89
N PRO A 368 2.85 -12.72 27.84
CA PRO A 368 3.48 -13.95 27.37
C PRO A 368 3.76 -13.93 25.87
N ARG A 369 2.94 -13.22 25.10
CA ARG A 369 3.13 -13.02 23.65
C ARG A 369 4.04 -11.83 23.40
N ARG A 370 4.91 -11.96 22.37
CA ARG A 370 5.85 -10.92 21.97
C ARG A 370 5.34 -10.14 20.78
N THR A 371 5.81 -8.90 20.66
CA THR A 371 5.61 -8.07 19.46
C THR A 371 6.72 -8.34 18.46
N ASP A 372 6.46 -8.00 17.20
CA ASP A 372 7.45 -7.99 16.12
C ASP A 372 7.89 -6.55 15.88
N SER A 373 9.16 -6.23 16.12
CA SER A 373 9.71 -4.88 15.97
C SER A 373 9.67 -4.36 14.53
N GLY A 374 9.60 -5.26 13.54
CA GLY A 374 9.43 -4.94 12.12
C GLY A 374 8.01 -4.54 11.75
N ASN A 375 7.02 -4.85 12.60
CA ASN A 375 5.63 -4.53 12.32
C ASN A 375 5.38 -3.01 12.37
N ILE A 376 5.19 -2.40 11.21
CA ILE A 376 5.00 -0.95 11.07
C ILE A 376 3.74 -0.44 11.80
N LEU A 377 2.70 -1.28 11.97
CA LEU A 377 1.46 -0.89 12.65
C LEU A 377 1.69 -0.52 14.12
N LEU A 378 2.75 -1.04 14.77
CA LEU A 378 3.08 -0.68 16.16
C LEU A 378 3.51 0.78 16.33
N ARG A 379 3.99 1.41 15.25
CA ARG A 379 4.41 2.82 15.26
C ARG A 379 3.26 3.79 15.06
N HIS A 380 2.06 3.28 14.79
CA HIS A 380 0.87 4.06 14.51
C HIS A 380 -0.29 3.65 15.43
N LYS A 381 -1.11 4.63 15.81
CA LYS A 381 -2.25 4.37 16.69
C LYS A 381 -3.46 3.97 15.87
N THR A 382 -3.70 2.66 15.75
CA THR A 382 -4.74 2.09 14.89
C THR A 382 -5.69 1.17 15.66
N THR A 383 -6.81 0.77 15.02
CA THR A 383 -7.70 -0.29 15.54
C THR A 383 -7.12 -1.71 15.32
N ALA A 384 -6.04 -1.86 14.55
CA ALA A 384 -5.34 -3.12 14.32
C ALA A 384 -4.46 -3.51 15.53
N ARG A 385 -5.07 -3.67 16.71
CA ARG A 385 -4.38 -3.85 17.99
C ARG A 385 -4.83 -5.09 18.79
N ARG A 386 -5.33 -6.11 18.09
CA ARG A 386 -5.88 -7.31 18.72
C ARG A 386 -4.94 -7.95 19.74
N LEU A 387 -3.62 -8.02 19.44
CA LEU A 387 -2.62 -8.54 20.39
C LEU A 387 -2.64 -7.76 21.72
N TYR A 388 -2.64 -6.44 21.63
CA TYR A 388 -2.69 -5.56 22.81
C TYR A 388 -4.00 -5.70 23.58
N ASP A 389 -5.13 -5.75 22.88
CA ASP A 389 -6.45 -5.84 23.51
C ASP A 389 -6.65 -7.20 24.21
N ASP A 390 -6.20 -8.30 23.59
CA ASP A 390 -6.24 -9.64 24.19
C ASP A 390 -5.39 -9.71 25.48
N GLU A 391 -4.14 -9.21 25.44
CA GLU A 391 -3.26 -9.25 26.61
C GLU A 391 -3.69 -8.26 27.69
N PHE A 392 -4.28 -7.11 27.30
CA PHE A 392 -4.89 -6.20 28.26
C PHE A 392 -6.06 -6.87 29.02
N ALA A 393 -6.98 -7.54 28.30
CA ALA A 393 -8.08 -8.26 28.91
C ALA A 393 -7.58 -9.37 29.85
N ARG A 394 -6.54 -10.12 29.44
CA ARG A 394 -5.88 -11.13 30.27
C ARG A 394 -5.30 -10.50 31.55
N ALA A 395 -4.59 -9.38 31.43
CA ALA A 395 -4.00 -8.67 32.57
C ALA A 395 -5.08 -8.23 33.56
N LEU A 396 -6.17 -7.63 33.09
CA LEU A 396 -7.29 -7.21 33.94
C LEU A 396 -7.92 -8.40 34.70
N THR A 397 -8.16 -9.51 34.00
CA THR A 397 -8.73 -10.73 34.60
C THR A 397 -7.81 -11.29 35.69
N ALA A 398 -6.48 -11.16 35.52
CA ALA A 398 -5.48 -11.59 36.49
C ALA A 398 -5.20 -10.55 37.63
N GLY A 399 -5.92 -9.41 37.63
CA GLY A 399 -5.81 -8.37 38.64
C GLY A 399 -4.64 -7.39 38.42
N TYR A 400 -4.11 -7.28 37.20
CA TYR A 400 -3.11 -6.32 36.81
C TYR A 400 -3.77 -5.11 36.14
N CYS A 401 -3.08 -3.97 36.06
CA CYS A 401 -3.61 -2.77 35.44
C CYS A 401 -3.38 -2.70 33.92
N ASP A 402 -2.33 -3.36 33.45
CA ASP A 402 -1.96 -3.42 32.03
C ASP A 402 -0.97 -4.57 31.78
N ALA A 403 -0.68 -4.88 30.52
CA ALA A 403 0.32 -5.85 30.11
C ALA A 403 1.51 -5.14 29.46
N LEU A 404 2.73 -5.42 29.94
CA LEU A 404 4.00 -4.94 29.41
C LEU A 404 4.54 -5.95 28.38
N PHE A 405 4.91 -5.48 27.19
CA PHE A 405 5.41 -6.33 26.12
C PHE A 405 6.93 -6.27 25.98
N GLY A 406 7.48 -7.39 25.50
CA GLY A 406 8.79 -7.48 24.88
C GLY A 406 8.66 -7.87 23.41
N ASN A 407 9.64 -7.50 22.59
CA ASN A 407 9.70 -7.90 21.19
C ASN A 407 10.42 -9.26 21.01
N GLU A 408 10.53 -9.72 19.75
CA GLU A 408 11.20 -10.96 19.32
C GLU A 408 12.69 -10.99 19.68
N ARG A 409 13.32 -9.80 19.88
CA ARG A 409 14.73 -9.68 20.28
C ARG A 409 14.94 -9.67 21.81
N GLY A 410 13.87 -9.84 22.61
CA GLY A 410 13.94 -9.77 24.07
C GLY A 410 14.09 -8.36 24.63
N GLU A 411 13.74 -7.34 23.84
CA GLU A 411 13.75 -5.93 24.25
C GLU A 411 12.38 -5.52 24.77
N VAL A 412 12.34 -4.72 25.84
CA VAL A 412 11.12 -4.09 26.34
C VAL A 412 10.59 -3.13 25.28
N THR A 413 9.27 -3.10 25.10
CA THR A 413 8.62 -2.18 24.15
C THR A 413 7.72 -1.18 24.88
N GLU A 414 6.47 -1.49 25.06
CA GLU A 414 5.47 -0.64 25.70
C GLU A 414 4.41 -1.49 26.42
N ALA A 415 3.50 -0.88 27.15
CA ALA A 415 2.32 -1.56 27.65
C ALA A 415 1.16 -1.43 26.66
N SER A 416 0.07 -2.21 26.85
CA SER A 416 -1.07 -2.22 25.91
C SER A 416 -1.66 -0.83 25.68
N ARG A 417 -1.62 0.06 26.68
CA ARG A 417 -2.25 1.39 26.63
C ARG A 417 -1.33 2.55 26.99
N GLY A 418 -0.02 2.35 27.00
CA GLY A 418 0.94 3.40 27.31
C GLY A 418 2.38 2.99 27.13
N ASN A 419 3.24 3.99 27.01
CA ASN A 419 4.68 3.77 26.95
C ASN A 419 5.26 3.64 28.36
N VAL A 420 6.38 2.92 28.50
CA VAL A 420 7.03 2.70 29.79
C VAL A 420 8.35 3.46 29.89
N PHE A 421 8.65 3.90 31.11
CA PHE A 421 9.96 4.38 31.53
C PHE A 421 10.44 3.51 32.69
N VAL A 422 11.70 3.11 32.64
CA VAL A 422 12.33 2.26 33.64
C VAL A 422 13.52 3.00 34.21
N LYS A 423 13.63 3.07 35.56
CA LYS A 423 14.77 3.69 36.23
C LYS A 423 15.84 2.64 36.49
N LEU A 424 16.97 2.81 35.84
CA LEU A 424 18.15 1.95 36.01
C LEU A 424 19.35 2.82 36.34
N ASP A 425 20.12 2.43 37.35
CA ASP A 425 21.29 3.15 37.80
C ASP A 425 21.05 4.66 38.04
N GLY A 426 19.87 4.99 38.61
CA GLY A 426 19.45 6.35 38.93
C GLY A 426 18.88 7.17 37.75
N VAL A 427 18.93 6.68 36.50
CA VAL A 427 18.49 7.37 35.29
C VAL A 427 17.21 6.74 34.72
N TRP A 428 16.29 7.58 34.29
CA TRP A 428 15.08 7.13 33.57
C TRP A 428 15.37 6.83 32.11
N TYR A 429 14.98 5.65 31.65
CA TYR A 429 15.10 5.20 30.27
C TYR A 429 13.75 4.76 29.72
N THR A 430 13.52 5.03 28.42
CA THR A 430 12.40 4.48 27.65
C THR A 430 12.92 3.82 26.37
N PRO A 431 12.35 2.69 25.94
CA PRO A 431 12.81 2.05 24.71
C PRO A 431 12.65 2.97 23.50
N PRO A 432 13.60 2.96 22.53
CA PRO A 432 13.48 3.69 21.27
C PRO A 432 12.38 3.08 20.38
N VAL A 433 11.85 3.89 19.46
CA VAL A 433 10.77 3.47 18.51
C VAL A 433 11.21 2.26 17.65
N SER A 434 12.51 2.10 17.41
CA SER A 434 13.09 0.93 16.70
C SER A 434 12.84 -0.43 17.41
N CYS A 435 12.49 -0.43 18.69
CA CYS A 435 12.06 -1.64 19.39
C CYS A 435 10.64 -2.09 18.99
N GLY A 436 9.88 -1.32 18.20
CA GLY A 436 8.52 -1.61 17.77
C GLY A 436 7.49 -1.17 18.80
N LEU A 437 7.30 0.14 18.92
CA LEU A 437 6.35 0.74 19.86
C LEU A 437 5.79 2.06 19.29
N LEU A 438 4.66 2.51 19.85
CA LEU A 438 4.04 3.77 19.50
C LEU A 438 4.87 4.96 20.02
N PRO A 439 5.20 5.97 19.17
CA PRO A 439 5.75 7.25 19.60
C PRO A 439 4.65 8.06 20.32
N GLY A 440 4.42 7.78 21.61
CA GLY A 440 3.32 8.36 22.37
C GLY A 440 3.51 9.85 22.61
N VAL A 441 2.41 10.63 22.56
CA VAL A 441 2.43 12.07 22.87
C VAL A 441 2.96 12.30 24.28
N MET A 442 2.46 11.58 25.27
CA MET A 442 2.94 11.74 26.66
C MET A 442 4.40 11.28 26.82
N ARG A 443 4.84 10.23 26.11
CA ARG A 443 6.23 9.82 26.06
C ARG A 443 7.15 10.95 25.59
N SER A 444 6.77 11.65 24.52
CA SER A 444 7.56 12.76 23.97
C SER A 444 7.67 13.93 24.94
N LEU A 445 6.63 14.19 25.74
CA LEU A 445 6.64 15.23 26.77
C LEU A 445 7.56 14.85 27.95
N VAL A 446 7.50 13.61 28.42
CA VAL A 446 8.38 13.14 29.51
C VAL A 446 9.86 13.17 29.11
N LEU A 447 10.17 12.82 27.83
CA LEU A 447 11.54 12.92 27.31
C LEU A 447 12.08 14.35 27.26
N ARG A 448 11.21 15.35 27.12
CA ARG A 448 11.58 16.78 27.09
C ARG A 448 11.53 17.44 28.46
N ASP A 449 10.96 16.77 29.46
CA ASP A 449 10.78 17.34 30.80
C ASP A 449 12.04 17.16 31.66
N PRO A 450 12.71 18.27 32.05
CA PRO A 450 13.94 18.20 32.85
C PRO A 450 13.77 17.48 34.20
N ARG A 451 12.56 17.41 34.75
CA ARG A 451 12.27 16.71 36.03
C ARG A 451 12.59 15.22 35.96
N TYR A 452 12.45 14.61 34.77
CA TYR A 452 12.75 13.19 34.57
C TYR A 452 14.18 12.96 34.06
N SER A 453 14.76 13.93 33.33
CA SER A 453 16.05 13.76 32.65
C SER A 453 16.14 12.44 31.87
N ALA A 454 15.00 12.02 31.29
CA ALA A 454 14.83 10.72 30.68
C ALA A 454 15.53 10.63 29.32
N ARG A 455 16.01 9.43 28.98
CA ARG A 455 16.72 9.15 27.72
C ARG A 455 16.16 7.93 27.03
N GLU A 456 16.34 7.86 25.71
CA GLU A 456 16.08 6.63 24.97
C GLU A 456 17.25 5.65 25.12
N ARG A 457 16.92 4.40 25.44
CA ARG A 457 17.87 3.29 25.52
C ARG A 457 17.13 1.98 25.32
N THR A 458 17.68 1.06 24.55
CA THR A 458 17.19 -0.33 24.50
C THR A 458 17.30 -0.94 25.89
N ILE A 459 16.16 -1.40 26.43
CA ILE A 459 16.03 -2.06 27.74
C ILE A 459 15.77 -3.52 27.46
N ARG A 460 16.57 -4.42 28.03
CA ARG A 460 16.34 -5.85 27.93
C ARG A 460 15.30 -6.31 28.97
N MET A 461 14.54 -7.34 28.63
CA MET A 461 13.59 -7.94 29.60
C MET A 461 14.28 -8.42 30.88
N GLU A 462 15.55 -8.83 30.79
CA GLU A 462 16.40 -9.25 31.89
C GLU A 462 16.85 -8.09 32.81
N ASP A 463 16.75 -6.84 32.36
CA ASP A 463 17.05 -5.65 33.16
C ASP A 463 15.91 -5.29 34.13
N LEU A 464 14.68 -5.73 33.83
CA LEU A 464 13.50 -5.34 34.61
C LEU A 464 13.54 -5.69 36.09
N PRO A 465 14.11 -6.83 36.55
CA PRO A 465 14.25 -7.10 37.96
C PRO A 465 15.16 -6.12 38.71
N ARG A 466 16.05 -5.41 37.99
CA ARG A 466 16.96 -4.40 38.57
C ARG A 466 16.35 -2.99 38.59
N ALA A 467 15.14 -2.84 38.09
CA ALA A 467 14.46 -1.53 37.98
C ALA A 467 14.24 -0.93 39.37
N GLN A 468 14.74 0.29 39.57
CA GLN A 468 14.55 1.09 40.78
C GLN A 468 13.19 1.80 40.80
N GLY A 469 12.50 1.87 39.65
CA GLY A 469 11.18 2.47 39.49
C GLY A 469 10.70 2.26 38.07
N MET A 470 9.39 2.33 37.88
CA MET A 470 8.76 2.25 36.54
C MET A 470 7.62 3.26 36.44
N LEU A 471 7.49 3.91 35.27
CA LEU A 471 6.37 4.78 34.96
C LEU A 471 5.66 4.24 33.72
N LEU A 472 4.33 4.33 33.74
CA LEU A 472 3.46 4.12 32.60
C LEU A 472 2.91 5.48 32.16
N THR A 473 3.02 5.83 30.87
CA THR A 473 2.64 7.14 30.38
C THR A 473 1.64 7.05 29.24
N ASN A 474 0.54 7.81 29.33
CA ASN A 474 -0.40 8.02 28.23
C ASN A 474 -1.10 9.37 28.35
N SER A 475 -1.69 9.87 27.25
CA SER A 475 -2.29 11.21 27.17
C SER A 475 -3.58 11.36 27.97
N VAL A 476 -4.17 10.29 28.46
CA VAL A 476 -5.42 10.31 29.22
C VAL A 476 -5.15 10.39 30.73
N ARG A 477 -4.18 9.61 31.20
CA ARG A 477 -3.86 9.47 32.62
C ARG A 477 -2.58 10.20 33.04
N GLY A 478 -1.82 10.72 32.09
CA GLY A 478 -0.54 11.37 32.34
C GLY A 478 0.56 10.34 32.63
N VAL A 479 1.30 10.59 33.70
CA VAL A 479 2.39 9.75 34.20
C VAL A 479 1.91 9.01 35.45
N LEU A 480 1.98 7.70 35.44
CA LEU A 480 1.56 6.81 36.51
C LEU A 480 2.76 6.00 37.04
N ASP A 481 2.95 5.97 38.34
CA ASP A 481 3.88 5.00 38.97
C ASP A 481 3.31 3.60 38.85
N VAL A 482 4.13 2.65 38.36
CA VAL A 482 3.77 1.27 38.14
C VAL A 482 4.90 0.35 38.65
N ARG A 483 4.62 -0.92 38.81
CA ARG A 483 5.62 -1.94 39.18
C ARG A 483 5.33 -3.27 38.49
N LEU A 484 6.33 -4.09 38.30
CA LEU A 484 6.13 -5.50 38.01
C LEU A 484 5.76 -6.22 39.31
N GLY A 485 4.85 -7.16 39.27
CA GLY A 485 4.67 -7.98 40.47
C GLY A 485 3.30 -8.62 40.62
N ALA A 486 3.11 -9.24 41.81
CA ALA A 486 1.95 -10.04 42.15
C ALA A 486 0.65 -9.24 42.07
N ALA A 487 -0.38 -9.81 41.42
CA ALA A 487 -1.71 -9.24 41.28
C ALA A 487 -2.37 -8.98 42.65
N SER A 488 -3.03 -7.82 42.82
CA SER A 488 -3.95 -7.59 43.94
C SER A 488 -5.40 -7.58 43.42
N ARG A 489 -6.29 -8.26 44.13
CA ARG A 489 -7.72 -8.39 43.76
C ARG A 489 -8.47 -7.05 43.69
N SER A 490 -7.94 -5.97 44.28
CA SER A 490 -8.57 -4.64 44.31
C SER A 490 -8.37 -3.81 43.04
N CYS A 491 -7.50 -4.20 42.12
CA CYS A 491 -7.13 -3.40 40.96
C CYS A 491 -8.08 -3.58 39.75
N ALA A 492 -8.77 -4.73 39.68
CA ALA A 492 -9.64 -5.05 38.54
C ALA A 492 -10.86 -4.15 38.42
N VAL A 493 -11.38 -3.61 39.55
CA VAL A 493 -12.60 -2.80 39.57
C VAL A 493 -12.37 -1.33 39.14
N ALA A 494 -11.16 -0.81 39.33
CA ALA A 494 -10.86 0.63 39.07
C ALA A 494 -10.65 0.99 37.59
N MET A 495 -10.53 0.01 36.68
CA MET A 495 -10.20 0.23 35.25
C MET A 495 -11.28 -0.22 34.26
N GLN A 496 -12.37 -0.84 34.71
CA GLN A 496 -13.53 -1.18 33.87
C GLN A 496 -14.51 -0.03 33.72
N GLN A 497 -14.38 1.02 34.52
CA GLN A 497 -15.13 2.28 34.42
C GLN A 497 -14.21 3.37 33.88
#